data_957125188ae7f5953f5a3928811f7ff0
#
_entry.id   957125188ae7f5953f5a3928811f7ff0
#
_cell.length_a   1.000
_cell.length_b   1.000
_cell.length_c   1.000
_cell.angle_alpha   90.00
_cell.angle_beta   90.00
_cell.angle_gamma   90.00
#
_symmetry.space_group_name_H-M   'P 1'
#
loop_
_entity.id
_entity.type
_entity.pdbx_description
1 polymer ?
#
loop_
_entity_poly.entity_id
_entity_poly.type
_entity_poly.pdbx_seq_one_letter_code
_entity_poly.pdbx_strand_id
1 'polypeptide(L)'
;FEQLTKQQHFLHLDKEELMCTLIIGIIDTGTKSAELLVVGDGLIVVDGEAFDFDQDDKPDYLGYHLEEDFEKWYAHQKQFVSVPSFADLSISTDGMYSFKNFENTSATLSYTAIIQKLLLKLPMADENNFLKRQIERLKREDGHFLTDDLAVIRLIDV
;
A
#
# COMPACT_ATOMS: atom_id res chain seq x y z
N PHE A 1 17.49 7.42 -6.12
CA PHE A 1 18.19 8.54 -5.49
C PHE A 1 18.69 9.56 -6.52
N GLU A 2 19.76 9.29 -7.27
CA GLU A 2 20.34 10.28 -8.21
C GLU A 2 19.32 10.96 -9.14
N GLN A 3 18.40 10.21 -9.73
CA GLN A 3 17.43 10.78 -10.65
C GLN A 3 16.42 11.65 -9.90
N LEU A 4 16.00 11.26 -8.70
CA LEU A 4 15.08 12.04 -7.89
C LEU A 4 15.74 13.33 -7.41
N THR A 5 17.00 13.26 -6.95
CA THR A 5 17.80 14.45 -6.59
C THR A 5 17.98 15.41 -7.78
N LYS A 6 18.25 14.87 -8.99
CA LYS A 6 18.35 15.70 -10.21
C LYS A 6 17.02 16.37 -10.55
N GLN A 7 15.89 15.67 -10.38
CA GLN A 7 14.56 16.25 -10.61
C GLN A 7 14.21 17.30 -9.56
N GLN A 8 14.54 17.06 -8.30
CA GLN A 8 14.38 18.05 -7.24
C GLN A 8 15.07 19.37 -7.61
N HIS A 9 16.35 19.31 -7.97
CA HIS A 9 17.13 20.50 -8.36
C HIS A 9 16.59 21.17 -9.63
N PHE A 10 16.24 20.35 -10.64
CA PHE A 10 15.75 20.87 -11.90
C PHE A 10 14.40 21.59 -11.79
N LEU A 11 13.51 21.06 -10.97
CA LEU A 11 12.16 21.60 -10.74
C LEU A 11 12.11 22.61 -9.59
N HIS A 12 13.23 22.83 -8.88
CA HIS A 12 13.31 23.66 -7.68
C HIS A 12 12.31 23.23 -6.58
N LEU A 13 12.15 21.91 -6.39
CA LEU A 13 11.24 21.37 -5.39
C LEU A 13 11.82 21.52 -3.98
N ASP A 14 10.98 21.93 -3.05
CA ASP A 14 11.29 21.87 -1.63
C ASP A 14 11.27 20.40 -1.16
N LYS A 15 11.93 20.11 -0.04
CA LYS A 15 12.03 18.75 0.50
C LYS A 15 10.65 18.17 0.82
N GLU A 16 9.76 19.02 1.30
CA GLU A 16 8.38 18.67 1.66
C GLU A 16 7.55 18.19 0.47
N GLU A 17 7.87 18.64 -0.75
CA GLU A 17 7.19 18.22 -1.99
C GLU A 17 7.61 16.82 -2.46
N LEU A 18 8.64 16.23 -1.83
CA LEU A 18 9.13 14.87 -2.07
C LEU A 18 8.76 13.89 -0.96
N MET A 19 7.97 14.34 0.02
CA MET A 19 7.51 13.50 1.12
C MET A 19 6.33 12.65 0.66
N CYS A 20 6.63 11.43 0.28
CA CYS A 20 5.64 10.40 -0.03
C CYS A 20 6.11 9.04 0.46
N THR A 21 5.18 8.19 0.80
CA THR A 21 5.43 6.78 1.02
C THR A 21 5.68 6.08 -0.31
N LEU A 22 6.43 4.98 -0.29
CA LEU A 22 6.77 4.23 -1.49
C LEU A 22 6.71 2.73 -1.22
N ILE A 23 5.94 2.00 -2.02
CA ILE A 23 6.07 0.56 -2.14
C ILE A 23 6.59 0.26 -3.55
N ILE A 24 7.75 -0.35 -3.62
CA ILE A 24 8.36 -0.75 -4.89
C ILE A 24 8.74 -2.22 -4.84
N GLY A 25 8.57 -2.93 -5.96
CA GLY A 25 8.94 -4.34 -6.01
C GLY A 25 9.21 -4.86 -7.40
N ILE A 26 9.85 -6.01 -7.40
CA ILE A 26 10.08 -6.83 -8.60
C ILE A 26 9.22 -8.08 -8.45
N ILE A 27 8.41 -8.37 -9.46
CA ILE A 27 7.51 -9.51 -9.50
C ILE A 27 7.88 -10.38 -10.69
N ASP A 28 8.19 -11.64 -10.41
CA ASP A 28 8.36 -12.66 -11.43
C ASP A 28 7.03 -13.41 -11.62
N THR A 29 6.36 -13.14 -12.71
CA THR A 29 5.06 -13.76 -13.04
C THR A 29 5.21 -15.23 -13.44
N GLY A 30 6.40 -15.66 -13.87
CA GLY A 30 6.66 -17.06 -14.23
C GLY A 30 6.79 -17.96 -12.99
N THR A 31 7.48 -17.49 -11.96
CA THR A 31 7.64 -18.21 -10.67
C THR A 31 6.58 -17.82 -9.65
N LYS A 32 5.81 -16.76 -9.92
CA LYS A 32 4.85 -16.14 -8.99
C LYS A 32 5.52 -15.73 -7.68
N SER A 33 6.69 -15.13 -7.77
CA SER A 33 7.44 -14.64 -6.62
C SER A 33 7.59 -13.11 -6.67
N ALA A 34 7.83 -12.48 -5.53
CA ALA A 34 8.01 -11.05 -5.44
C ALA A 34 9.02 -10.67 -4.37
N GLU A 35 9.78 -9.60 -4.66
CA GLU A 35 10.64 -8.91 -3.69
C GLU A 35 10.15 -7.46 -3.60
N LEU A 36 9.76 -7.03 -2.42
CA LEU A 36 9.14 -5.74 -2.18
C LEU A 36 9.91 -4.96 -1.12
N LEU A 37 10.10 -3.66 -1.34
CA LEU A 37 10.62 -2.70 -0.39
C LEU A 37 9.53 -1.67 -0.09
N VAL A 38 9.30 -1.42 1.19
CA VAL A 38 8.40 -0.38 1.68
C VAL A 38 9.22 0.73 2.34
N VAL A 39 8.96 1.97 1.97
CA VAL A 39 9.52 3.17 2.59
C VAL A 39 8.35 4.01 3.08
N GLY A 40 8.23 4.14 4.39
CA GLY A 40 7.06 4.75 5.02
C GLY A 40 5.95 3.76 5.31
N ASP A 41 4.71 4.22 5.25
CA ASP A 41 3.51 3.48 5.59
C ASP A 41 2.90 2.78 4.37
N GLY A 42 2.17 1.72 4.61
CA GLY A 42 1.44 1.00 3.58
C GLY A 42 1.07 -0.42 3.99
N LEU A 43 0.46 -1.13 3.07
CA LEU A 43 -0.03 -2.49 3.29
C LEU A 43 0.34 -3.39 2.13
N ILE A 44 0.84 -4.57 2.44
CA ILE A 44 1.01 -5.68 1.50
C ILE A 44 0.13 -6.83 1.98
N VAL A 45 -0.62 -7.44 1.07
CA VAL A 45 -1.43 -8.64 1.38
C VAL A 45 -1.02 -9.75 0.42
N VAL A 46 -0.61 -10.89 0.97
CA VAL A 46 -0.19 -12.07 0.21
C VAL A 46 -1.08 -13.24 0.61
N ASP A 47 -1.85 -13.78 -0.31
CA ASP A 47 -2.74 -14.92 -0.09
C ASP A 47 -3.65 -14.76 1.16
N GLY A 48 -4.01 -13.52 1.47
CA GLY A 48 -4.83 -13.15 2.61
C GLY A 48 -4.08 -12.84 3.90
N GLU A 49 -2.78 -13.02 3.96
CA GLU A 49 -1.93 -12.58 5.06
C GLU A 49 -1.53 -11.11 4.84
N ALA A 50 -1.74 -10.28 5.84
CA ALA A 50 -1.45 -8.85 5.80
C ALA A 50 -0.11 -8.53 6.46
N PHE A 51 0.75 -7.82 5.75
CA PHE A 51 1.98 -7.20 6.24
C PHE A 51 1.72 -5.70 6.35
N ASP A 52 1.61 -5.26 7.57
CA ASP A 52 1.25 -3.90 7.96
C ASP A 52 2.52 -3.08 8.26
N PHE A 53 2.64 -1.91 7.64
CA PHE A 53 3.77 -0.99 7.79
C PHE A 53 3.25 0.37 8.31
N ASP A 54 2.67 0.36 9.50
CA ASP A 54 2.24 1.58 10.19
C ASP A 54 3.42 2.14 11.02
N GLN A 55 3.71 3.42 10.86
CA GLN A 55 4.79 4.15 11.54
C GLN A 55 4.25 5.24 12.48
N ASP A 56 3.06 5.06 13.05
CA ASP A 56 2.46 5.96 14.06
C ASP A 56 2.38 7.43 13.59
N ASP A 57 1.83 7.69 12.40
CA ASP A 57 1.71 9.02 11.77
C ASP A 57 3.06 9.75 11.58
N LYS A 58 4.18 9.02 11.55
CA LYS A 58 5.52 9.56 11.30
C LYS A 58 6.28 8.73 10.27
N PRO A 59 5.75 8.61 9.05
CA PRO A 59 6.37 7.77 8.05
C PRO A 59 7.77 8.25 7.67
N ASP A 60 8.64 7.29 7.45
CA ASP A 60 9.96 7.55 6.91
C ASP A 60 9.84 7.76 5.39
N TYR A 61 10.00 8.99 4.95
CA TYR A 61 9.89 9.32 3.53
C TYR A 61 11.23 9.23 2.81
N LEU A 62 11.23 8.72 1.59
CA LEU A 62 12.41 8.67 0.75
C LEU A 62 13.07 10.05 0.58
N GLY A 63 12.27 11.12 0.55
CA GLY A 63 12.72 12.50 0.47
C GLY A 63 13.67 12.92 1.61
N TYR A 64 13.61 12.28 2.78
CA TYR A 64 14.54 12.57 3.88
C TYR A 64 15.97 12.14 3.61
N HIS A 65 16.16 11.14 2.75
CA HIS A 65 17.41 10.41 2.55
C HIS A 65 18.14 10.74 1.25
N LEU A 66 17.65 11.68 0.44
CA LEU A 66 18.19 11.96 -0.89
C LEU A 66 19.64 12.47 -0.88
N GLU A 67 20.09 13.02 0.25
CA GLU A 67 21.48 13.51 0.44
C GLU A 67 22.40 12.40 1.01
N GLU A 68 21.84 11.25 1.38
CA GLU A 68 22.60 10.13 1.93
C GLU A 68 23.25 9.29 0.82
N ASP A 69 24.27 8.54 1.19
CA ASP A 69 24.82 7.50 0.33
C ASP A 69 23.79 6.36 0.16
N PHE A 70 23.40 6.09 -1.09
CA PHE A 70 22.35 5.11 -1.40
C PHE A 70 22.64 3.72 -0.83
N GLU A 71 23.88 3.23 -0.97
CA GLU A 71 24.25 1.87 -0.54
C GLU A 71 24.13 1.75 0.99
N LYS A 72 24.53 2.79 1.70
CA LYS A 72 24.37 2.83 3.17
C LYS A 72 22.92 2.89 3.57
N TRP A 73 22.15 3.78 2.97
CA TRP A 73 20.72 3.89 3.24
C TRP A 73 20.01 2.55 2.96
N TYR A 74 20.24 1.95 1.78
CA TYR A 74 19.63 0.70 1.38
C TYR A 74 19.98 -0.45 2.34
N ALA A 75 21.24 -0.55 2.75
CA ALA A 75 21.71 -1.57 3.69
C ALA A 75 21.05 -1.47 5.09
N HIS A 76 20.52 -0.30 5.45
CA HIS A 76 19.82 -0.08 6.73
C HIS A 76 18.30 -0.27 6.64
N GLN A 77 17.75 -0.46 5.44
CA GLN A 77 16.32 -0.70 5.28
C GLN A 77 15.90 -2.03 5.92
N LYS A 78 14.74 -2.04 6.57
CA LYS A 78 14.21 -3.20 7.31
C LYS A 78 12.86 -3.68 6.79
N GLN A 79 12.18 -2.86 6.00
CA GLN A 79 10.83 -3.13 5.50
C GLN A 79 10.89 -3.83 4.15
N PHE A 80 11.50 -5.03 4.13
CA PHE A 80 11.52 -5.90 2.96
C PHE A 80 10.53 -7.04 3.14
N VAL A 81 9.79 -7.36 2.08
CA VAL A 81 8.92 -8.54 2.01
C VAL A 81 9.38 -9.40 0.84
N SER A 82 9.88 -10.58 1.16
CA SER A 82 10.21 -11.62 0.18
C SER A 82 9.07 -12.62 0.11
N VAL A 83 8.47 -12.75 -1.05
CA VAL A 83 7.33 -13.63 -1.33
C VAL A 83 7.80 -14.72 -2.29
N PRO A 84 8.09 -15.94 -1.80
CA PRO A 84 8.61 -17.02 -2.63
C PRO A 84 7.57 -17.55 -3.63
N SER A 85 6.28 -17.44 -3.31
CA SER A 85 5.18 -17.71 -4.22
C SER A 85 3.90 -17.05 -3.74
N PHE A 86 3.01 -16.67 -4.65
CA PHE A 86 1.68 -16.14 -4.35
C PHE A 86 0.66 -16.56 -5.40
N ALA A 87 -0.60 -16.68 -5.00
CA ALA A 87 -1.76 -16.74 -5.89
C ALA A 87 -2.47 -15.38 -5.97
N ASP A 88 -2.39 -14.57 -4.89
CA ASP A 88 -3.00 -13.26 -4.76
C ASP A 88 -2.04 -12.33 -4.02
N LEU A 89 -1.55 -11.30 -4.69
CA LEU A 89 -0.68 -10.27 -4.13
C LEU A 89 -1.33 -8.91 -4.31
N SER A 90 -1.52 -8.20 -3.21
CA SER A 90 -2.01 -6.81 -3.22
C SER A 90 -1.05 -5.89 -2.50
N ILE A 91 -0.85 -4.70 -3.04
CA ILE A 91 -0.18 -3.57 -2.37
C ILE A 91 -1.13 -2.40 -2.31
N SER A 92 -1.13 -1.67 -1.20
CA SER A 92 -2.09 -0.60 -0.95
C SER A 92 -1.46 0.55 -0.17
N THR A 93 -1.99 1.76 -0.38
CA THR A 93 -1.74 2.90 0.51
C THR A 93 -2.41 2.68 1.87
N ASP A 94 -2.02 3.49 2.86
CA ASP A 94 -2.57 3.53 4.23
C ASP A 94 -4.07 3.88 4.28
N GLY A 95 -4.64 4.47 3.22
CA GLY A 95 -6.08 4.65 3.08
C GLY A 95 -6.91 3.38 3.33
N MET A 96 -6.28 2.18 3.28
CA MET A 96 -6.92 0.92 3.67
C MET A 96 -7.37 0.91 5.14
N TYR A 97 -6.74 1.70 6.01
CA TYR A 97 -7.09 1.81 7.43
C TYR A 97 -8.14 2.90 7.71
N SER A 98 -8.46 3.73 6.72
CA SER A 98 -9.23 4.95 6.90
C SER A 98 -10.75 4.77 6.76
N PHE A 99 -11.27 3.55 6.85
CA PHE A 99 -12.71 3.29 6.84
C PHE A 99 -13.35 3.54 8.21
N LYS A 100 -14.35 4.42 8.27
CA LYS A 100 -15.04 4.81 9.50
C LYS A 100 -16.55 4.64 9.39
N ASN A 101 -17.19 4.15 10.46
CA ASN A 101 -18.64 4.16 10.61
C ASN A 101 -19.03 5.36 11.48
N PHE A 102 -19.64 6.38 10.88
CA PHE A 102 -20.04 7.60 11.57
C PHE A 102 -21.37 7.48 12.32
N GLU A 103 -22.22 6.53 11.93
CA GLU A 103 -23.53 6.33 12.56
C GLU A 103 -23.45 5.45 13.80
N ASN A 104 -22.54 4.47 13.78
CA ASN A 104 -22.34 3.55 14.88
C ASN A 104 -20.86 3.19 15.05
N THR A 105 -20.17 3.95 15.87
CA THR A 105 -18.73 3.74 16.13
C THR A 105 -18.43 2.39 16.80
N SER A 106 -19.42 1.81 17.51
CA SER A 106 -19.26 0.47 18.12
C SER A 106 -19.37 -0.66 17.10
N ALA A 107 -19.90 -0.40 15.91
CA ALA A 107 -20.01 -1.35 14.80
C ALA A 107 -18.87 -1.20 13.77
N THR A 108 -17.82 -0.46 14.09
CA THR A 108 -16.66 -0.30 13.19
C THR A 108 -16.02 -1.66 12.95
N LEU A 109 -15.92 -2.03 11.68
CA LEU A 109 -15.21 -3.23 11.25
C LEU A 109 -13.72 -3.10 11.56
N SER A 110 -13.10 -4.22 11.94
CA SER A 110 -11.64 -4.26 12.01
C SER A 110 -11.04 -4.08 10.61
N TYR A 111 -9.82 -3.58 10.54
CA TYR A 111 -9.13 -3.44 9.26
C TYR A 111 -9.00 -4.79 8.52
N THR A 112 -8.78 -5.88 9.26
CA THR A 112 -8.76 -7.24 8.69
C THR A 112 -10.08 -7.61 8.01
N ALA A 113 -11.22 -7.24 8.61
CA ALA A 113 -12.53 -7.47 8.00
C ALA A 113 -12.74 -6.60 6.74
N ILE A 114 -12.19 -5.39 6.73
CA ILE A 114 -12.19 -4.51 5.56
C ILE A 114 -11.34 -5.10 4.42
N ILE A 115 -10.12 -5.53 4.71
CA ILE A 115 -9.25 -6.22 3.76
C ILE A 115 -9.97 -7.44 3.16
N GLN A 116 -10.57 -8.28 4.01
CA GLN A 116 -11.32 -9.45 3.55
C GLN A 116 -12.47 -9.09 2.61
N LYS A 117 -13.21 -8.01 2.90
CA LYS A 117 -14.32 -7.57 2.06
C LYS A 117 -13.86 -6.93 0.75
N LEU A 118 -12.75 -6.18 0.78
CA LEU A 118 -12.24 -5.47 -0.39
C LEU A 118 -11.42 -6.37 -1.32
N LEU A 119 -10.60 -7.27 -0.76
CA LEU A 119 -9.59 -7.98 -1.53
C LEU A 119 -9.85 -9.48 -1.64
N LEU A 120 -10.39 -10.17 -0.62
CA LEU A 120 -10.33 -11.62 -0.58
C LEU A 120 -11.62 -12.36 -1.00
N LYS A 121 -12.77 -11.72 -1.08
CA LYS A 121 -14.06 -12.43 -1.22
C LYS A 121 -14.56 -12.65 -2.64
N LEU A 122 -13.82 -12.26 -3.68
CA LEU A 122 -14.40 -12.27 -5.03
C LEU A 122 -13.46 -12.87 -6.07
N PRO A 123 -13.97 -13.86 -6.82
CA PRO A 123 -13.20 -14.59 -7.83
C PRO A 123 -13.02 -13.83 -9.16
N MET A 124 -13.48 -12.59 -9.29
CA MET A 124 -13.52 -11.87 -10.57
C MET A 124 -12.90 -10.50 -10.47
N ALA A 125 -11.58 -10.44 -10.64
CA ALA A 125 -10.82 -9.19 -10.70
C ALA A 125 -10.85 -8.50 -12.07
N ASP A 126 -11.48 -9.08 -13.07
CA ASP A 126 -11.44 -8.60 -14.47
C ASP A 126 -12.27 -7.33 -14.74
N GLU A 127 -12.81 -6.69 -13.70
CA GLU A 127 -13.61 -5.51 -13.90
C GLU A 127 -12.90 -4.25 -13.43
N ASN A 128 -12.64 -3.34 -14.37
CA ASN A 128 -12.01 -2.03 -14.17
C ASN A 128 -12.58 -1.17 -13.02
N ASN A 129 -13.68 -1.57 -12.40
CA ASN A 129 -14.36 -0.85 -11.32
C ASN A 129 -14.54 -1.71 -10.06
N PHE A 130 -13.80 -2.82 -9.92
CA PHE A 130 -13.96 -3.74 -8.81
C PHE A 130 -13.82 -3.04 -7.45
N LEU A 131 -12.70 -2.38 -7.20
CA LEU A 131 -12.43 -1.69 -5.93
C LEU A 131 -13.51 -0.65 -5.60
N LYS A 132 -13.88 0.17 -6.59
CA LYS A 132 -14.94 1.17 -6.43
C LYS A 132 -16.26 0.53 -6.01
N ARG A 133 -16.67 -0.58 -6.62
CA ARG A 133 -17.90 -1.28 -6.25
C ARG A 133 -17.84 -1.86 -4.84
N GLN A 134 -16.68 -2.36 -4.40
CA GLN A 134 -16.53 -2.87 -3.04
C GLN A 134 -16.59 -1.73 -1.99
N ILE A 135 -15.98 -0.59 -2.29
CA ILE A 135 -16.09 0.61 -1.45
C ILE A 135 -17.55 1.07 -1.34
N GLU A 136 -18.26 1.15 -2.46
CA GLU A 136 -19.70 1.50 -2.47
C GLU A 136 -20.56 0.49 -1.70
N ARG A 137 -20.17 -0.78 -1.74
CA ARG A 137 -20.83 -1.85 -0.98
C ARG A 137 -20.60 -1.72 0.51
N LEU A 138 -19.36 -1.49 0.96
CA LEU A 138 -19.01 -1.21 2.35
C LEU A 138 -19.80 -0.01 2.89
N LYS A 139 -19.93 1.05 2.10
CA LYS A 139 -20.71 2.22 2.45
C LYS A 139 -22.19 1.88 2.62
N ARG A 140 -22.78 1.18 1.67
CA ARG A 140 -24.23 0.92 1.64
C ARG A 140 -24.67 -0.17 2.63
N GLU A 141 -23.88 -1.26 2.75
CA GLU A 141 -24.28 -2.44 3.53
C GLU A 141 -23.75 -2.40 4.97
N ASP A 142 -22.55 -1.85 5.15
CA ASP A 142 -21.87 -1.84 6.45
C ASP A 142 -21.79 -0.42 7.08
N GLY A 143 -22.21 0.62 6.38
CA GLY A 143 -22.14 2.00 6.86
C GLY A 143 -20.72 2.56 6.99
N HIS A 144 -19.74 1.96 6.27
CA HIS A 144 -18.34 2.36 6.35
C HIS A 144 -17.96 3.27 5.19
N PHE A 145 -17.41 4.43 5.52
CA PHE A 145 -16.99 5.45 4.59
C PHE A 145 -15.47 5.51 4.56
N LEU A 146 -14.92 5.50 3.37
CA LEU A 146 -13.51 5.80 3.15
C LEU A 146 -13.28 7.29 3.45
N THR A 147 -12.30 7.60 4.29
CA THR A 147 -12.02 8.97 4.76
C THR A 147 -10.67 9.51 4.29
N ASP A 148 -9.93 8.71 3.55
CA ASP A 148 -8.63 9.08 2.98
C ASP A 148 -8.46 8.47 1.59
N ASP A 149 -7.44 8.88 0.85
CA ASP A 149 -7.15 8.39 -0.50
C ASP A 149 -6.67 6.94 -0.48
N LEU A 150 -7.30 6.08 -1.27
CA LEU A 150 -6.99 4.67 -1.38
C LEU A 150 -6.55 4.31 -2.80
N ALA A 151 -5.33 3.83 -2.91
CA ALA A 151 -4.83 3.17 -4.10
C ALA A 151 -4.50 1.70 -3.81
N VAL A 152 -4.86 0.80 -4.73
CA VAL A 152 -4.56 -0.62 -4.64
C VAL A 152 -4.08 -1.14 -5.98
N ILE A 153 -2.97 -1.88 -5.96
CA ILE A 153 -2.53 -2.73 -7.07
C ILE A 153 -2.72 -4.17 -6.61
N ARG A 154 -3.36 -5.00 -7.42
CA ARG A 154 -3.59 -6.41 -7.12
C ARG A 154 -3.24 -7.28 -8.30
N LEU A 155 -2.52 -8.37 -8.04
CA LEU A 155 -2.16 -9.40 -9.01
C LEU A 155 -2.76 -10.72 -8.56
N ILE A 156 -3.56 -11.34 -9.44
CA ILE A 156 -4.24 -12.60 -9.16
C ILE A 156 -3.99 -13.51 -10.35
N ASP A 157 -3.65 -14.77 -10.09
CA ASP A 157 -3.52 -15.84 -11.08
C ASP A 157 -2.70 -15.46 -12.34
N VAL A 158 -1.60 -14.72 -12.12
CA VAL A 158 -0.66 -14.29 -13.16
C VAL A 158 0.23 -15.42 -13.63
#